data_66dd86e25768bd354c0ec700f6563a58
#
_entry.id   66dd86e25768bd354c0ec700f6563a58
#
_cell.length_a   1.000
_cell.length_b   1.000
_cell.length_c   1.000
_cell.angle_alpha   90.00
_cell.angle_beta   90.00
_cell.angle_gamma   90.00
#
_symmetry.space_group_name_H-M   'P 1'
#
loop_
_entity.id
_entity.type
_entity.pdbx_description
1 polymer ?
#
loop_
_entity_poly.entity_id
_entity_poly.type
_entity_poly.pdbx_seq_one_letter_code
_entity_poly.pdbx_strand_id
1 'polypeptide(L)'
;MSPAQVDLISLLLDSVDILNREIESIDKQIQDLISKRQDDLKIAMSIPGMGFTNASAILAEIGDFKDFRTGDKLAAYCGLVPSVYQSAGKLITGHITKHGSPHVRRMLIKVAHAISRTKADSKLKRFYFRIKGKLGAKVAIVALARKVICILHHLIVNREMFEDEAKNKSKRNKPGRSFSSPEPTITDAIQILVRAGYAVQKRSEREGG
;
A
#
# COMPACT_ATOMS: atom_id res chain seq x y z
N MET A 1 -37.93 -25.55 -6.85
CA MET A 1 -38.11 -24.20 -7.42
C MET A 1 -39.33 -24.22 -8.30
N SER A 2 -40.19 -23.19 -8.23
CA SER A 2 -41.33 -23.10 -9.16
C SER A 2 -40.84 -22.61 -10.54
N PRO A 3 -41.59 -22.93 -11.65
CA PRO A 3 -41.23 -22.46 -12.98
C PRO A 3 -41.05 -20.94 -13.04
N ALA A 4 -41.92 -20.16 -12.39
CA ALA A 4 -41.82 -18.71 -12.31
C ALA A 4 -40.53 -18.21 -11.62
N GLN A 5 -39.98 -18.96 -10.66
CA GLN A 5 -38.68 -18.63 -10.03
C GLN A 5 -37.51 -18.87 -10.99
N VAL A 6 -37.59 -19.90 -11.82
CA VAL A 6 -36.57 -20.20 -12.83
C VAL A 6 -36.56 -19.11 -13.90
N ASP A 7 -37.75 -18.70 -14.39
CA ASP A 7 -37.87 -17.63 -15.38
C ASP A 7 -37.35 -16.29 -14.86
N LEU A 8 -37.62 -15.95 -13.58
CA LEU A 8 -37.12 -14.73 -12.96
C LEU A 8 -35.59 -14.75 -12.84
N ILE A 9 -35.01 -15.88 -12.45
CA ILE A 9 -33.54 -16.02 -12.34
C ILE A 9 -32.91 -15.88 -13.74
N SER A 10 -33.49 -16.52 -14.78
CA SER A 10 -32.99 -16.38 -16.15
C SER A 10 -32.98 -14.90 -16.59
N LEU A 11 -34.06 -14.16 -16.36
CA LEU A 11 -34.17 -12.75 -16.69
C LEU A 11 -33.14 -11.91 -15.97
N LEU A 12 -32.85 -12.21 -14.70
CA LEU A 12 -31.82 -11.50 -13.93
C LEU A 12 -30.41 -11.79 -14.46
N LEU A 13 -30.14 -13.06 -14.84
CA LEU A 13 -28.86 -13.43 -15.44
C LEU A 13 -28.63 -12.74 -16.79
N ASP A 14 -29.65 -12.72 -17.65
CA ASP A 14 -29.61 -12.01 -18.94
C ASP A 14 -29.33 -10.51 -18.72
N SER A 15 -29.94 -9.90 -17.70
CA SER A 15 -29.68 -8.49 -17.34
C SER A 15 -28.24 -8.25 -16.88
N VAL A 16 -27.66 -9.17 -16.11
CA VAL A 16 -26.24 -9.11 -15.70
C VAL A 16 -25.33 -9.21 -16.92
N ASP A 17 -25.62 -10.09 -17.87
CA ASP A 17 -24.81 -10.26 -19.09
C ASP A 17 -24.87 -9.02 -20.01
N ILE A 18 -26.02 -8.37 -20.10
CA ILE A 18 -26.16 -7.10 -20.83
C ILE A 18 -25.31 -6.02 -20.17
N LEU A 19 -25.42 -5.86 -18.86
CA LEU A 19 -24.64 -4.85 -18.11
C LEU A 19 -23.12 -5.09 -18.19
N ASN A 20 -22.68 -6.33 -18.16
CA ASN A 20 -21.27 -6.68 -18.33
C ASN A 20 -20.75 -6.27 -19.72
N ARG A 21 -21.52 -6.52 -20.79
CA ARG A 21 -21.16 -6.08 -22.15
C ARG A 21 -21.10 -4.56 -22.29
N GLU A 22 -22.01 -3.85 -21.65
CA GLU A 22 -21.98 -2.38 -21.62
C GLU A 22 -20.75 -1.84 -20.88
N ILE A 23 -20.39 -2.44 -19.73
CA ILE A 23 -19.19 -2.10 -18.97
C ILE A 23 -17.94 -2.30 -19.83
N GLU A 24 -17.81 -3.44 -20.52
CA GLU A 24 -16.68 -3.72 -21.42
C GLU A 24 -16.56 -2.69 -22.56
N SER A 25 -17.72 -2.28 -23.12
CA SER A 25 -17.75 -1.27 -24.18
C SER A 25 -17.26 0.09 -23.66
N ILE A 26 -17.71 0.51 -22.47
CA ILE A 26 -17.29 1.75 -21.84
C ILE A 26 -15.81 1.70 -21.47
N ASP A 27 -15.32 0.57 -20.94
CA ASP A 27 -13.90 0.40 -20.60
C ASP A 27 -13.01 0.54 -21.84
N LYS A 28 -13.42 0.03 -23.01
CA LYS A 28 -12.70 0.25 -24.26
C LYS A 28 -12.66 1.73 -24.66
N GLN A 29 -13.79 2.44 -24.58
CA GLN A 29 -13.83 3.88 -24.86
C GLN A 29 -12.91 4.68 -23.92
N ILE A 30 -12.88 4.31 -22.63
CA ILE A 30 -11.95 4.92 -21.66
C ILE A 30 -10.50 4.63 -22.03
N GLN A 31 -10.18 3.41 -22.49
CA GLN A 31 -8.83 3.06 -22.95
C GLN A 31 -8.40 3.90 -24.16
N ASP A 32 -9.29 4.11 -25.12
CA ASP A 32 -9.01 4.93 -26.31
C ASP A 32 -8.76 6.39 -25.92
N LEU A 33 -9.58 6.96 -25.04
CA LEU A 33 -9.42 8.33 -24.55
C LEU A 33 -8.11 8.53 -23.74
N ILE A 34 -7.71 7.50 -22.98
CA ILE A 34 -6.50 7.53 -22.14
C ILE A 34 -5.23 7.12 -22.90
N SER A 35 -5.37 6.70 -24.18
CA SER A 35 -4.24 6.23 -24.99
C SER A 35 -3.08 7.23 -25.04
N LYS A 36 -3.35 8.53 -25.05
CA LYS A 36 -2.35 9.61 -25.00
C LYS A 36 -1.64 9.75 -23.65
N ARG A 37 -2.14 9.10 -22.59
CA ARG A 37 -1.61 9.17 -21.22
C ARG A 37 -1.28 7.80 -20.65
N GLN A 38 -0.92 6.85 -21.51
CA GLN A 38 -0.64 5.48 -21.07
C GLN A 38 0.48 5.39 -20.04
N ASP A 39 1.49 6.25 -20.14
CA ASP A 39 2.60 6.26 -19.18
C ASP A 39 2.13 6.75 -17.80
N ASP A 40 1.32 7.81 -17.74
CA ASP A 40 0.71 8.27 -16.50
C ASP A 40 -0.17 7.17 -15.88
N LEU A 41 -0.91 6.44 -16.72
CA LEU A 41 -1.75 5.33 -16.29
C LEU A 41 -0.91 4.19 -15.69
N LYS A 42 0.19 3.79 -16.36
CA LYS A 42 1.12 2.77 -15.84
C LYS A 42 1.72 3.21 -14.49
N ILE A 43 2.14 4.47 -14.39
CA ILE A 43 2.67 5.05 -13.14
C ILE A 43 1.60 4.99 -12.05
N ALA A 44 0.37 5.42 -12.32
CA ALA A 44 -0.71 5.39 -11.35
C ALA A 44 -1.02 3.96 -10.88
N MET A 45 -1.11 3.01 -11.82
CA MET A 45 -1.40 1.61 -11.52
C MET A 45 -0.27 0.89 -10.78
N SER A 46 0.95 1.44 -10.74
CA SER A 46 2.03 0.91 -9.92
C SER A 46 1.77 1.04 -8.42
N ILE A 47 0.88 1.96 -8.02
CA ILE A 47 0.48 2.14 -6.61
C ILE A 47 -0.42 0.96 -6.19
N PRO A 48 -0.11 0.27 -5.09
CA PRO A 48 -0.94 -0.84 -4.59
C PRO A 48 -2.40 -0.42 -4.41
N GLY A 49 -3.33 -1.24 -4.92
CA GLY A 49 -4.76 -0.98 -4.81
C GLY A 49 -5.33 0.03 -5.80
N MET A 50 -4.51 0.62 -6.67
CA MET A 50 -4.94 1.49 -7.75
C MET A 50 -5.14 0.66 -9.04
N GLY A 51 -6.37 0.21 -9.27
CA GLY A 51 -6.74 -0.48 -10.51
C GLY A 51 -7.03 0.49 -11.65
N PHE A 52 -7.18 -0.04 -12.88
CA PHE A 52 -7.42 0.72 -14.12
C PHE A 52 -8.53 1.77 -13.97
N THR A 53 -9.72 1.37 -13.52
CA THR A 53 -10.89 2.27 -13.38
C THR A 53 -10.63 3.44 -12.43
N ASN A 54 -9.96 3.19 -11.27
CA ASN A 54 -9.66 4.27 -10.33
C ASN A 54 -8.55 5.19 -10.87
N ALA A 55 -7.53 4.62 -11.52
CA ALA A 55 -6.42 5.39 -12.10
C ALA A 55 -6.92 6.28 -13.23
N SER A 56 -7.66 5.73 -14.20
CA SER A 56 -8.19 6.49 -15.33
C SER A 56 -9.15 7.60 -14.90
N ALA A 57 -10.06 7.33 -13.96
CA ALA A 57 -10.97 8.34 -13.44
C ALA A 57 -10.22 9.48 -12.72
N ILE A 58 -9.21 9.17 -11.90
CA ILE A 58 -8.40 10.18 -11.22
C ILE A 58 -7.60 11.02 -12.21
N LEU A 59 -6.97 10.38 -13.21
CA LEU A 59 -6.19 11.07 -14.24
C LEU A 59 -7.07 11.97 -15.13
N ALA A 60 -8.27 11.53 -15.49
CA ALA A 60 -9.21 12.30 -16.28
C ALA A 60 -9.71 13.55 -15.54
N GLU A 61 -10.05 13.41 -14.26
CA GLU A 61 -10.63 14.48 -13.44
C GLU A 61 -9.59 15.52 -13.02
N ILE A 62 -8.35 15.12 -12.75
CA ILE A 62 -7.29 16.05 -12.33
C ILE A 62 -6.69 16.80 -13.53
N GLY A 63 -6.62 16.17 -14.70
CA GLY A 63 -5.99 16.78 -15.86
C GLY A 63 -4.46 16.80 -15.73
N ASP A 64 -3.82 17.96 -15.83
CA ASP A 64 -2.35 18.07 -15.70
C ASP A 64 -1.93 18.19 -14.24
N PHE A 65 -1.09 17.25 -13.81
CA PHE A 65 -0.54 17.24 -12.45
C PHE A 65 0.47 18.36 -12.20
N LYS A 66 1.05 18.93 -13.27
CA LYS A 66 2.00 20.04 -13.19
C LYS A 66 1.34 21.36 -12.79
N ASP A 67 0.02 21.47 -12.94
CA ASP A 67 -0.75 22.65 -12.49
C ASP A 67 -0.70 22.80 -10.96
N PHE A 68 -0.35 21.71 -10.27
CA PHE A 68 -0.21 21.71 -8.82
C PHE A 68 1.25 21.74 -8.41
N ARG A 69 1.67 22.83 -7.77
CA ARG A 69 3.05 23.01 -7.31
C ARG A 69 3.54 21.90 -6.36
N THR A 70 2.63 21.32 -5.57
CA THR A 70 2.95 20.26 -4.61
C THR A 70 1.79 19.29 -4.46
N GLY A 71 2.09 18.05 -4.05
CA GLY A 71 1.07 17.05 -3.74
C GLY A 71 0.08 17.50 -2.64
N ASP A 72 0.51 18.35 -1.71
CA ASP A 72 -0.38 18.93 -0.69
C ASP A 72 -1.41 19.90 -1.29
N LYS A 73 -1.03 20.69 -2.31
CA LYS A 73 -1.98 21.56 -3.04
C LYS A 73 -3.00 20.72 -3.81
N LEU A 74 -2.55 19.62 -4.43
CA LEU A 74 -3.45 18.66 -5.06
C LEU A 74 -4.38 17.97 -4.04
N ALA A 75 -3.88 17.58 -2.88
CA ALA A 75 -4.71 17.02 -1.80
C ALA A 75 -5.74 18.03 -1.28
N ALA A 76 -5.39 19.31 -1.23
CA ALA A 76 -6.33 20.39 -0.89
C ALA A 76 -7.40 20.55 -1.96
N TYR A 77 -7.03 20.53 -3.24
CA TYR A 77 -7.96 20.53 -4.38
C TYR A 77 -8.94 19.36 -4.32
N CYS A 78 -8.49 18.17 -3.91
CA CYS A 78 -9.36 17.00 -3.69
C CYS A 78 -10.21 17.08 -2.41
N GLY A 79 -10.03 18.12 -1.58
CA GLY A 79 -10.75 18.31 -0.31
C GLY A 79 -10.39 17.29 0.78
N LEU A 80 -9.16 16.74 0.73
CA LEU A 80 -8.64 15.76 1.68
C LEU A 80 -7.78 16.38 2.80
N VAL A 81 -7.79 17.70 2.91
CA VAL A 81 -7.10 18.43 3.98
C VAL A 81 -8.08 18.79 5.10
N PRO A 82 -7.65 18.81 6.37
CA PRO A 82 -8.49 19.26 7.46
C PRO A 82 -8.78 20.75 7.32
N SER A 83 -9.97 21.18 7.72
CA SER A 83 -10.26 22.58 7.94
C SER A 83 -9.47 23.07 9.15
N VAL A 84 -8.86 24.25 9.02
CA VAL A 84 -8.06 24.86 10.07
C VAL A 84 -8.67 26.20 10.41
N TYR A 85 -9.05 26.38 11.65
CA TYR A 85 -9.52 27.66 12.19
C TYR A 85 -8.48 28.16 13.20
N GLN A 86 -7.94 29.32 12.94
CA GLN A 86 -7.01 29.98 13.86
C GLN A 86 -7.68 31.25 14.40
N SER A 87 -7.88 31.29 15.71
CA SER A 87 -8.41 32.47 16.40
C SER A 87 -7.64 32.66 17.69
N ALA A 88 -7.18 33.88 17.96
CA ALA A 88 -6.52 34.28 19.20
C ALA A 88 -5.44 33.30 19.70
N GLY A 89 -4.58 32.81 18.78
CA GLY A 89 -3.47 31.90 19.11
C GLY A 89 -3.86 30.42 19.29
N LYS A 90 -5.16 30.08 19.22
CA LYS A 90 -5.61 28.69 19.23
C LYS A 90 -5.81 28.16 17.82
N LEU A 91 -5.14 27.04 17.50
CA LEU A 91 -5.31 26.31 16.25
C LEU A 91 -6.32 25.18 16.47
N ILE A 92 -7.48 25.27 15.84
CA ILE A 92 -8.52 24.23 15.91
C ILE A 92 -8.56 23.53 14.54
N THR A 93 -8.27 22.22 14.53
CA THR A 93 -8.38 21.38 13.34
C THR A 93 -9.73 20.68 13.33
N GLY A 94 -10.51 20.92 12.25
CA GLY A 94 -11.83 20.31 12.05
C GLY A 94 -11.78 19.08 11.15
N HIS A 95 -12.95 18.73 10.63
CA HIS A 95 -13.08 17.68 9.60
C HIS A 95 -12.42 18.10 8.29
N ILE A 96 -12.29 17.17 7.34
CA ILE A 96 -11.80 17.49 5.99
C ILE A 96 -12.73 18.53 5.33
N THR A 97 -12.15 19.43 4.55
CA THR A 97 -12.87 20.53 3.90
C THR A 97 -13.96 20.07 2.94
N LYS A 98 -13.77 18.90 2.31
CA LYS A 98 -14.63 18.35 1.24
C LYS A 98 -14.82 19.27 0.03
N HIS A 99 -14.08 20.38 -0.07
CA HIS A 99 -14.05 21.22 -1.26
C HIS A 99 -13.40 20.44 -2.42
N GLY A 100 -13.87 20.68 -3.65
CA GLY A 100 -13.38 20.00 -4.84
C GLY A 100 -14.15 18.73 -5.20
N SER A 101 -13.66 17.99 -6.21
CA SER A 101 -14.38 16.87 -6.81
C SER A 101 -14.70 15.74 -5.82
N PRO A 102 -15.98 15.42 -5.62
CA PRO A 102 -16.39 14.28 -4.83
C PRO A 102 -16.03 12.95 -5.51
N HIS A 103 -15.87 12.94 -6.85
CA HIS A 103 -15.53 11.76 -7.62
C HIS A 103 -14.08 11.32 -7.33
N VAL A 104 -13.11 12.24 -7.46
CA VAL A 104 -11.70 11.96 -7.11
C VAL A 104 -11.58 11.49 -5.67
N ARG A 105 -12.25 12.19 -4.74
CA ARG A 105 -12.23 11.82 -3.33
C ARG A 105 -12.75 10.41 -3.11
N ARG A 106 -13.87 10.03 -3.76
CA ARG A 106 -14.44 8.68 -3.69
C ARG A 106 -13.46 7.63 -4.22
N MET A 107 -12.82 7.87 -5.37
CA MET A 107 -11.82 6.95 -5.94
C MET A 107 -10.62 6.77 -5.02
N LEU A 108 -10.08 7.85 -4.47
CA LEU A 108 -8.97 7.80 -3.52
C LEU A 108 -9.33 7.04 -2.24
N ILE A 109 -10.54 7.18 -1.73
CA ILE A 109 -11.04 6.41 -0.58
C ILE A 109 -11.17 4.93 -0.93
N LYS A 110 -11.67 4.57 -2.14
CA LYS A 110 -11.69 3.17 -2.61
C LYS A 110 -10.29 2.56 -2.67
N VAL A 111 -9.32 3.29 -3.22
CA VAL A 111 -7.91 2.88 -3.27
C VAL A 111 -7.35 2.69 -1.85
N ALA A 112 -7.61 3.62 -0.93
CA ALA A 112 -7.18 3.49 0.46
C ALA A 112 -7.78 2.26 1.15
N HIS A 113 -9.04 1.94 0.90
CA HIS A 113 -9.66 0.70 1.38
C HIS A 113 -9.01 -0.55 0.77
N ALA A 114 -8.71 -0.55 -0.53
CA ALA A 114 -8.02 -1.65 -1.18
C ALA A 114 -6.64 -1.90 -0.55
N ILE A 115 -5.85 -0.84 -0.33
CA ILE A 115 -4.55 -0.92 0.35
C ILE A 115 -4.69 -1.48 1.77
N SER A 116 -5.69 -1.01 2.53
CA SER A 116 -5.88 -1.44 3.92
C SER A 116 -6.24 -2.93 4.05
N ARG A 117 -6.87 -3.52 3.02
CA ARG A 117 -7.33 -4.91 2.99
C ARG A 117 -6.34 -5.88 2.31
N THR A 118 -5.38 -5.37 1.54
CA THR A 118 -4.41 -6.24 0.85
C THR A 118 -3.66 -7.13 1.84
N LYS A 119 -3.33 -8.37 1.42
CA LYS A 119 -2.52 -9.30 2.24
C LYS A 119 -1.05 -8.88 2.28
N ALA A 120 -0.57 -8.22 1.22
CA ALA A 120 0.82 -7.78 1.14
C ALA A 120 1.13 -6.73 2.21
N ASP A 121 2.27 -6.87 2.87
CA ASP A 121 2.81 -5.83 3.76
C ASP A 121 3.42 -4.72 2.90
N SER A 122 3.01 -3.49 3.15
CA SER A 122 3.48 -2.30 2.44
C SER A 122 3.66 -1.13 3.39
N LYS A 123 4.51 -0.16 3.01
CA LYS A 123 4.66 1.09 3.79
C LYS A 123 3.32 1.81 3.96
N LEU A 124 2.48 1.80 2.92
CA LEU A 124 1.16 2.41 2.94
C LEU A 124 0.21 1.71 3.92
N LYS A 125 0.23 0.38 3.94
CA LYS A 125 -0.58 -0.40 4.89
C LYS A 125 -0.12 -0.17 6.33
N ARG A 126 1.19 -0.16 6.59
CA ARG A 126 1.75 0.16 7.91
C ARG A 126 1.40 1.58 8.36
N PHE A 127 1.42 2.55 7.44
CA PHE A 127 0.96 3.91 7.73
C PHE A 127 -0.51 3.92 8.16
N TYR A 128 -1.39 3.21 7.45
CA TYR A 128 -2.79 3.07 7.82
C TYR A 128 -2.96 2.54 9.24
N PHE A 129 -2.34 1.41 9.58
CA PHE A 129 -2.49 0.81 10.90
C PHE A 129 -1.96 1.69 12.02
N ARG A 130 -0.86 2.40 11.77
CA ARG A 130 -0.31 3.37 12.74
C ARG A 130 -1.30 4.50 13.06
N ILE A 131 -1.97 5.05 12.05
CA ILE A 131 -2.97 6.10 12.26
C ILE A 131 -4.24 5.52 12.86
N LYS A 132 -4.68 4.34 12.41
CA LYS A 132 -5.86 3.65 12.94
C LYS A 132 -5.78 3.42 14.45
N GLY A 133 -4.63 3.02 14.96
CA GLY A 133 -4.43 2.81 16.39
C GLY A 133 -4.54 4.08 17.24
N LYS A 134 -4.30 5.27 16.63
CA LYS A 134 -4.33 6.55 17.34
C LYS A 134 -5.64 7.31 17.18
N LEU A 135 -6.19 7.35 15.97
CA LEU A 135 -7.29 8.24 15.58
C LEU A 135 -8.51 7.50 14.99
N GLY A 136 -8.48 6.19 14.99
CA GLY A 136 -9.57 5.36 14.49
C GLY A 136 -9.56 5.13 12.98
N ALA A 137 -10.38 4.18 12.53
CA ALA A 137 -10.35 3.67 11.16
C ALA A 137 -10.80 4.71 10.12
N LYS A 138 -11.83 5.51 10.41
CA LYS A 138 -12.36 6.52 9.49
C LYS A 138 -11.30 7.60 9.18
N VAL A 139 -10.63 8.11 10.20
CA VAL A 139 -9.55 9.11 10.04
C VAL A 139 -8.36 8.50 9.31
N ALA A 140 -7.98 7.27 9.64
CA ALA A 140 -6.87 6.57 9.01
C ALA A 140 -7.07 6.35 7.50
N ILE A 141 -8.28 6.01 7.05
CA ILE A 141 -8.60 5.87 5.61
C ILE A 141 -8.44 7.21 4.88
N VAL A 142 -8.95 8.30 5.44
CA VAL A 142 -8.82 9.64 4.84
C VAL A 142 -7.36 10.09 4.79
N ALA A 143 -6.60 9.86 5.86
CA ALA A 143 -5.17 10.17 5.91
C ALA A 143 -4.38 9.34 4.87
N LEU A 144 -4.74 8.06 4.68
CA LEU A 144 -4.15 7.20 3.66
C LEU A 144 -4.50 7.71 2.25
N ALA A 145 -5.75 8.06 1.98
CA ALA A 145 -6.18 8.63 0.71
C ALA A 145 -5.41 9.91 0.35
N ARG A 146 -5.23 10.83 1.33
CA ARG A 146 -4.38 12.01 1.17
C ARG A 146 -2.93 11.62 0.83
N LYS A 147 -2.37 10.65 1.55
CA LYS A 147 -1.00 10.20 1.27
C LYS A 147 -0.86 9.61 -0.13
N VAL A 148 -1.85 8.83 -0.58
CA VAL A 148 -1.87 8.25 -1.93
C VAL A 148 -1.85 9.33 -3.02
N ILE A 149 -2.67 10.37 -2.91
CA ILE A 149 -2.70 11.44 -3.93
C ILE A 149 -1.40 12.26 -3.95
N CYS A 150 -0.78 12.51 -2.79
CA CYS A 150 0.53 13.17 -2.73
C CYS A 150 1.63 12.32 -3.38
N ILE A 151 1.60 10.99 -3.17
CA ILE A 151 2.54 10.07 -3.82
C ILE A 151 2.27 10.03 -5.33
N LEU A 152 1.02 9.91 -5.76
CA LEU A 152 0.66 9.91 -7.18
C LEU A 152 1.16 11.17 -7.88
N HIS A 153 0.98 12.35 -7.27
CA HIS A 153 1.51 13.61 -7.80
C HIS A 153 3.04 13.54 -8.00
N HIS A 154 3.77 13.09 -6.97
CA HIS A 154 5.23 12.97 -7.05
C HIS A 154 5.68 12.02 -8.17
N LEU A 155 5.05 10.85 -8.26
CA LEU A 155 5.39 9.84 -9.26
C LEU A 155 5.14 10.32 -10.69
N ILE A 156 4.01 10.98 -10.93
CA ILE A 156 3.66 11.48 -12.28
C ILE A 156 4.57 12.64 -12.69
N VAL A 157 4.84 13.59 -11.79
CA VAL A 157 5.70 14.75 -12.10
C VAL A 157 7.14 14.31 -12.38
N ASN A 158 7.66 13.34 -11.61
CA ASN A 158 9.03 12.83 -11.77
C ASN A 158 9.14 11.67 -12.78
N ARG A 159 8.02 11.16 -13.32
CA ARG A 159 8.01 10.00 -14.23
C ARG A 159 8.56 8.73 -13.60
N GLU A 160 8.29 8.50 -12.31
CA GLU A 160 8.78 7.37 -11.54
C GLU A 160 7.67 6.35 -11.29
N MET A 161 8.05 5.08 -11.15
CA MET A 161 7.14 4.01 -10.73
C MET A 161 7.13 3.89 -9.20
N PHE A 162 6.01 3.48 -8.64
CA PHE A 162 5.93 3.26 -7.20
C PHE A 162 6.81 2.09 -6.76
N GLU A 163 7.81 2.37 -5.93
CA GLU A 163 8.63 1.36 -5.28
C GLU A 163 8.30 1.27 -3.79
N ASP A 164 7.89 0.07 -3.36
CA ASP A 164 7.72 -0.18 -1.93
C ASP A 164 9.06 -0.64 -1.34
N GLU A 165 9.86 0.29 -0.80
CA GLU A 165 11.15 -0.01 -0.15
C GLU A 165 11.02 -1.03 1.01
N ALA A 166 9.82 -1.37 1.45
CA ALA A 166 9.62 -2.45 2.41
C ALA A 166 10.05 -3.80 1.82
N LYS A 167 9.83 -4.00 0.51
CA LYS A 167 10.30 -5.19 -0.22
C LYS A 167 11.83 -5.18 -0.40
N ASN A 168 12.43 -4.00 -0.57
CA ASN A 168 13.89 -3.87 -0.74
C ASN A 168 14.65 -4.06 0.58
N LYS A 169 14.10 -3.64 1.73
CA LYS A 169 14.74 -3.90 3.02
C LYS A 169 14.72 -5.38 3.40
N SER A 170 13.67 -6.13 3.02
CA SER A 170 13.65 -7.59 3.26
C SER A 170 14.58 -8.34 2.32
N LYS A 171 14.93 -7.79 1.14
CA LYS A 171 15.99 -8.34 0.26
C LYS A 171 17.39 -7.92 0.69
N ARG A 172 17.56 -6.73 1.30
CA ARG A 172 18.86 -6.22 1.81
C ARG A 172 19.20 -6.75 3.21
N ASN A 173 18.23 -7.12 4.03
CA ASN A 173 18.42 -7.67 5.36
C ASN A 173 18.00 -9.14 5.44
N LYS A 174 18.41 -9.96 4.48
CA LYS A 174 18.90 -11.28 4.78
C LYS A 174 20.43 -11.13 4.87
N PRO A 175 21.02 -10.92 6.06
CA PRO A 175 22.37 -11.35 6.24
C PRO A 175 22.29 -12.83 5.85
N GLY A 176 23.06 -13.22 4.85
CA GLY A 176 23.37 -14.61 4.68
C GLY A 176 23.74 -15.10 6.07
N ARG A 177 22.88 -15.90 6.69
CA ARG A 177 23.29 -16.74 7.77
C ARG A 177 24.19 -17.80 7.12
N SER A 178 25.39 -17.39 6.78
CA SER A 178 26.52 -18.27 6.95
C SER A 178 26.69 -18.42 8.46
N PHE A 179 25.96 -19.32 9.03
CA PHE A 179 26.33 -19.92 10.29
C PHE A 179 27.52 -20.84 9.99
N SER A 180 28.66 -20.23 9.75
CA SER A 180 29.93 -20.79 10.13
C SER A 180 30.16 -20.29 11.56
N SER A 181 29.44 -20.85 12.53
CA SER A 181 30.03 -20.97 13.86
C SER A 181 31.33 -21.75 13.64
N PRO A 182 32.52 -21.20 13.95
CA PRO A 182 33.68 -22.03 14.04
C PRO A 182 33.31 -23.17 14.99
N GLU A 183 33.54 -24.42 14.58
CA GLU A 183 33.34 -25.55 15.47
C GLU A 183 34.13 -25.23 16.75
N PRO A 184 33.50 -25.33 17.93
CA PRO A 184 34.17 -24.98 19.17
C PRO A 184 35.45 -25.84 19.24
N THR A 185 36.60 -25.17 19.27
CA THR A 185 37.85 -25.82 19.47
C THR A 185 37.81 -26.58 20.79
N ILE A 186 38.54 -27.72 20.86
CA ILE A 186 38.64 -28.52 22.09
C ILE A 186 38.97 -27.65 23.30
N THR A 187 39.76 -26.58 23.09
CA THR A 187 40.12 -25.56 24.09
C THR A 187 38.90 -24.79 24.60
N ASP A 188 37.95 -24.42 23.73
CA ASP A 188 36.75 -23.70 24.12
C ASP A 188 35.80 -24.62 24.91
N ALA A 189 35.70 -25.89 24.53
CA ALA A 189 34.91 -26.89 25.25
C ALA A 189 35.48 -27.13 26.67
N ILE A 190 36.81 -27.20 26.82
CA ILE A 190 37.47 -27.35 28.12
C ILE A 190 37.21 -26.12 28.99
N GLN A 191 37.30 -24.88 28.46
CA GLN A 191 36.99 -23.67 29.24
C GLN A 191 35.55 -23.61 29.74
N ILE A 192 34.60 -24.07 28.93
CA ILE A 192 33.20 -24.13 29.31
C ILE A 192 32.98 -25.11 30.47
N LEU A 193 33.61 -26.29 30.38
CA LEU A 193 33.52 -27.31 31.43
C LEU A 193 34.16 -26.85 32.73
N VAL A 194 35.33 -26.18 32.69
CA VAL A 194 36.00 -25.65 33.88
C VAL A 194 35.17 -24.54 34.52
N ARG A 195 34.54 -23.64 33.73
CA ARG A 195 33.63 -22.62 34.25
C ARG A 195 32.36 -23.22 34.87
N ALA A 196 31.91 -24.37 34.41
CA ALA A 196 30.78 -25.12 34.97
C ALA A 196 31.15 -25.96 36.23
N GLY A 197 32.39 -25.87 36.70
CA GLY A 197 32.85 -26.57 37.90
C GLY A 197 33.31 -28.00 37.69
N TYR A 198 33.52 -28.44 36.45
CA TYR A 198 34.03 -29.79 36.17
C TYR A 198 35.56 -29.81 36.07
N ALA A 199 36.20 -30.76 36.73
CA ALA A 199 37.62 -30.99 36.62
C ALA A 199 37.91 -31.83 35.34
N VAL A 200 38.59 -31.24 34.36
CA VAL A 200 38.95 -31.92 33.10
C VAL A 200 40.39 -32.44 33.20
N GLN A 201 40.57 -33.76 33.22
CA GLN A 201 41.89 -34.39 33.18
C GLN A 201 42.15 -35.01 31.82
N LYS A 202 43.36 -34.81 31.28
CA LYS A 202 43.83 -35.45 30.04
C LYS A 202 44.08 -36.94 30.34
N ARG A 203 43.36 -37.83 29.67
CA ARG A 203 43.61 -39.28 29.80
C ARG A 203 44.95 -39.60 29.15
N SER A 204 45.92 -40.05 29.94
CA SER A 204 47.20 -40.57 29.42
C SER A 204 46.93 -41.85 28.60
N GLU A 205 47.44 -41.91 27.39
CA GLU A 205 47.44 -43.12 26.60
C GLU A 205 48.24 -44.12 27.37
N ARG A 206 47.64 -45.28 27.74
CA ARG A 206 48.33 -46.42 28.17
C ARG A 206 48.93 -47.07 26.92
N GLU A 207 50.22 -47.01 26.80
CA GLU A 207 51.00 -47.93 25.92
C GLU A 207 50.61 -49.33 26.25
N GLY A 208 49.98 -50.04 25.31
CA GLY A 208 49.74 -51.45 25.37
C GLY A 208 50.91 -52.16 24.73
N GLY A 209 51.52 -53.08 25.48
CA GLY A 209 52.37 -54.11 24.98
C GLY A 209 51.57 -55.22 24.32
#